data_fb486b56ae15d7b6771276ec11828c52
#
_entry.id   fb486b56ae15d7b6771276ec11828c52
#
_cell.length_a   1.000
_cell.length_b   1.000
_cell.length_c   1.000
_cell.angle_alpha   90.00
_cell.angle_beta   90.00
_cell.angle_gamma   90.00
#
_symmetry.space_group_name_H-M   'P 1'
#
loop_
_entity.id
_entity.type
_entity.pdbx_description
1 polymer ?
#
loop_
_entity_poly.entity_id
_entity_poly.type
_entity_poly.pdbx_seq_one_letter_code
_entity_poly.pdbx_strand_id
1 'polypeptide(L)'
;MRQRRVFAPVAIPRRGGWAVAMAWLGAHMSIAGGYYRAVEIAHDCGCDCVQLFTKNNNQWRAKPITDAEAERFKATLAELGISNPISHDSYLINLGSPEKELWTKSIDALVVELQRADQLGIPFVVAHPGAFTTSSEEQGLRRIAKGLDEVHRQCPKVAAQVLLETTAGQGSNLGWRFEHLAEILSLVKDPDRVGVCVDTCHIFAAGYPMETRAEYLATIRGMNQTFGLDKIKALHLNESKRELGSR
;
A
#
# COMPACT_ATOMS: atom_id res chain seq x y z
N MET A 1 14.73 -4.18 17.19
CA MET A 1 13.49 -3.45 17.55
C MET A 1 12.45 -3.77 16.48
N ARG A 2 11.31 -4.37 16.85
CA ARG A 2 10.23 -4.70 15.90
C ARG A 2 9.45 -3.42 15.60
N GLN A 3 9.41 -3.02 14.33
CA GLN A 3 8.58 -1.90 13.89
C GLN A 3 7.11 -2.33 14.02
N ARG A 4 6.35 -1.66 14.87
CA ARG A 4 4.90 -1.79 14.90
C ARG A 4 4.35 -0.88 13.80
N ARG A 5 3.80 -1.46 12.75
CA ARG A 5 3.06 -0.73 11.73
C ARG A 5 1.58 -0.80 12.09
N VAL A 6 0.93 0.33 12.16
CA VAL A 6 -0.48 0.43 12.53
C VAL A 6 -1.28 0.75 11.28
N PHE A 7 -2.35 0.03 11.05
CA PHE A 7 -3.25 0.22 9.91
C PHE A 7 -4.62 0.64 10.43
N ALA A 8 -5.11 1.77 9.95
CA ALA A 8 -6.41 2.27 10.35
C ALA A 8 -7.27 2.61 9.13
N PRO A 9 -8.56 2.23 9.11
CA PRO A 9 -9.49 2.86 8.20
C PRO A 9 -9.68 4.32 8.64
N VAL A 10 -9.56 5.24 7.68
CA VAL A 10 -9.85 6.65 7.95
C VAL A 10 -11.36 6.81 8.10
N ALA A 11 -11.81 7.21 9.29
CA ALA A 11 -13.19 7.58 9.51
C ALA A 11 -13.51 8.89 8.78
N ILE A 12 -14.39 8.83 7.78
CA ILE A 12 -14.93 10.01 7.11
C ILE A 12 -16.09 10.54 7.96
N PRO A 13 -16.11 11.83 8.33
CA PRO A 13 -17.23 12.40 9.08
C PRO A 13 -18.51 12.36 8.22
N ARG A 14 -19.52 11.58 8.62
CA ARG A 14 -20.87 11.69 8.10
C ARG A 14 -21.53 12.90 8.76
N ARG A 15 -22.30 13.68 8.00
CA ARG A 15 -23.08 14.81 8.53
C ARG A 15 -23.96 14.29 9.69
N GLY A 16 -23.68 14.75 10.92
CA GLY A 16 -24.55 14.52 12.05
C GLY A 16 -24.00 13.77 13.28
N GLY A 17 -22.71 13.52 13.37
CA GLY A 17 -22.10 12.93 14.58
C GLY A 17 -20.74 12.27 14.33
N TRP A 18 -19.85 12.35 15.29
CA TRP A 18 -18.59 11.61 15.30
C TRP A 18 -18.89 10.14 15.61
N ALA A 19 -19.04 9.31 14.58
CA ALA A 19 -18.86 7.90 14.78
C ALA A 19 -17.36 7.69 15.02
N VAL A 20 -16.97 7.29 16.21
CA VAL A 20 -15.61 6.81 16.49
C VAL A 20 -15.49 5.51 15.71
N ALA A 21 -14.98 5.58 14.47
CA ALA A 21 -14.57 4.38 13.77
C ALA A 21 -13.33 3.87 14.52
N MET A 22 -13.43 2.69 15.09
CA MET A 22 -12.28 1.99 15.69
C MET A 22 -11.27 1.73 14.57
N ALA A 23 -10.06 2.23 14.75
CA ALA A 23 -8.95 1.91 13.87
C ALA A 23 -8.50 0.47 14.16
N TRP A 24 -8.30 -0.35 13.11
CA TRP A 24 -7.63 -1.64 13.28
C TRP A 24 -6.13 -1.42 13.38
N LEU A 25 -5.54 -1.89 14.47
CA LEU A 25 -4.11 -1.77 14.73
C LEU A 25 -3.42 -3.09 14.39
N GLY A 26 -2.33 -3.03 13.64
CA GLY A 26 -1.63 -4.23 13.24
C GLY A 26 -0.15 -4.04 12.98
N ALA A 27 0.48 -5.10 12.48
CA ALA A 27 1.90 -5.05 12.14
C ALA A 27 2.20 -5.95 10.93
N HIS A 28 3.37 -5.68 10.32
CA HIS A 28 3.88 -6.52 9.23
C HIS A 28 4.50 -7.78 9.83
N MET A 29 3.95 -8.94 9.47
CA MET A 29 4.36 -10.24 9.99
C MET A 29 5.07 -11.08 8.92
N SER A 30 6.01 -11.91 9.39
CA SER A 30 6.71 -12.86 8.54
C SER A 30 5.79 -14.03 8.17
N ILE A 31 5.87 -14.45 6.92
CA ILE A 31 5.19 -15.65 6.41
C ILE A 31 6.05 -16.91 6.52
N ALA A 32 7.17 -16.87 7.23
CA ALA A 32 8.00 -18.05 7.46
C ALA A 32 7.19 -19.14 8.19
N GLY A 33 7.10 -20.33 7.59
CA GLY A 33 6.28 -21.43 8.08
C GLY A 33 4.84 -21.46 7.57
N GLY A 34 4.41 -20.47 6.76
CA GLY A 34 3.11 -20.38 6.10
C GLY A 34 2.35 -19.09 6.40
N TYR A 35 1.38 -18.77 5.55
CA TYR A 35 0.59 -17.52 5.67
C TYR A 35 -0.18 -17.45 6.99
N TYR A 36 -0.77 -18.59 7.43
CA TYR A 36 -1.48 -18.68 8.70
C TYR A 36 -0.61 -18.31 9.91
N ARG A 37 0.72 -18.56 9.83
CA ARG A 37 1.64 -18.19 10.91
C ARG A 37 1.73 -16.67 11.10
N ALA A 38 1.64 -15.90 10.01
CA ALA A 38 1.60 -14.43 10.11
C ALA A 38 0.38 -13.97 10.91
N VAL A 39 -0.76 -14.65 10.76
CA VAL A 39 -2.00 -14.37 11.50
C VAL A 39 -1.86 -14.72 12.98
N GLU A 40 -1.34 -15.92 13.29
CA GLU A 40 -1.08 -16.36 14.68
C GLU A 40 -0.16 -15.36 15.40
N ILE A 41 0.95 -14.95 14.76
CA ILE A 41 1.89 -13.97 15.35
C ILE A 41 1.21 -12.61 15.55
N ALA A 42 0.37 -12.18 14.61
CA ALA A 42 -0.39 -10.93 14.74
C ALA A 42 -1.33 -10.99 15.95
N HIS A 43 -2.08 -12.06 16.09
CA HIS A 43 -2.97 -12.31 17.23
C HIS A 43 -2.20 -12.30 18.56
N ASP A 44 -1.09 -13.06 18.65
CA ASP A 44 -0.25 -13.12 19.87
C ASP A 44 0.37 -11.76 20.26
N CYS A 45 0.51 -10.86 19.27
CA CYS A 45 0.95 -9.48 19.47
C CYS A 45 -0.20 -8.52 19.85
N GLY A 46 -1.44 -9.00 19.92
CA GLY A 46 -2.61 -8.16 20.21
C GLY A 46 -3.00 -7.24 19.04
N CYS A 47 -2.75 -7.69 17.80
CA CYS A 47 -3.14 -6.96 16.61
C CYS A 47 -4.60 -7.26 16.23
N ASP A 48 -5.28 -6.26 15.65
CA ASP A 48 -6.62 -6.39 15.06
C ASP A 48 -6.55 -6.77 13.56
N CYS A 49 -5.43 -6.43 12.90
CA CYS A 49 -5.18 -6.68 11.49
C CYS A 49 -3.72 -7.08 11.24
N VAL A 50 -3.42 -7.53 10.01
CA VAL A 50 -2.06 -7.98 9.66
C VAL A 50 -1.66 -7.50 8.27
N GLN A 51 -0.39 -7.11 8.12
CA GLN A 51 0.26 -6.98 6.81
C GLN A 51 1.29 -8.09 6.63
N LEU A 52 1.41 -8.55 5.38
CA LEU A 52 2.41 -9.56 5.03
C LEU A 52 2.91 -9.35 3.58
N PHE A 53 4.02 -9.99 3.25
CA PHE A 53 4.36 -10.23 1.84
C PHE A 53 3.72 -11.55 1.40
N THR A 54 3.17 -11.61 0.19
CA THR A 54 2.62 -12.88 -0.32
C THR A 54 3.70 -13.82 -0.84
N LYS A 55 4.93 -13.31 -1.04
CA LYS A 55 6.14 -14.04 -1.46
C LYS A 55 7.40 -13.36 -0.92
N ASN A 56 8.57 -13.88 -1.27
CA ASN A 56 9.83 -13.19 -1.00
C ASN A 56 9.88 -11.86 -1.77
N ASN A 57 10.01 -10.76 -1.04
CA ASN A 57 9.97 -9.39 -1.58
C ASN A 57 11.18 -9.00 -2.45
N ASN A 58 12.24 -9.82 -2.45
CA ASN A 58 13.45 -9.63 -3.24
C ASN A 58 13.55 -10.61 -4.43
N GLN A 59 12.46 -11.29 -4.77
CA GLN A 59 12.42 -12.25 -5.87
C GLN A 59 11.24 -11.97 -6.80
N TRP A 60 11.50 -12.07 -8.11
CA TRP A 60 10.47 -11.92 -9.14
C TRP A 60 9.50 -13.10 -9.15
N ARG A 61 10.02 -14.31 -9.00
CA ARG A 61 9.23 -15.55 -9.06
C ARG A 61 8.73 -15.93 -7.67
N ALA A 62 7.55 -16.54 -7.63
CA ALA A 62 6.97 -17.13 -6.44
C ALA A 62 6.46 -18.54 -6.74
N LYS A 63 6.47 -19.41 -5.74
CA LYS A 63 5.71 -20.67 -5.82
C LYS A 63 4.22 -20.35 -5.86
N PRO A 64 3.41 -21.12 -6.62
CA PRO A 64 1.96 -21.01 -6.51
C PRO A 64 1.49 -21.19 -5.06
N ILE A 65 0.45 -20.49 -4.67
CA ILE A 65 -0.27 -20.73 -3.42
C ILE A 65 -1.20 -21.91 -3.69
N THR A 66 -1.16 -22.91 -2.82
CA THR A 66 -2.12 -24.01 -2.91
C THR A 66 -3.45 -23.61 -2.29
N ASP A 67 -4.55 -24.24 -2.72
CA ASP A 67 -5.87 -23.97 -2.15
C ASP A 67 -5.89 -24.28 -0.63
N ALA A 68 -5.19 -25.32 -0.20
CA ALA A 68 -5.05 -25.65 1.22
C ALA A 68 -4.35 -24.55 2.04
N GLU A 69 -3.32 -23.90 1.49
CA GLU A 69 -2.65 -22.76 2.14
C GLU A 69 -3.58 -21.56 2.24
N ALA A 70 -4.32 -21.27 1.15
CA ALA A 70 -5.26 -20.14 1.12
C ALA A 70 -6.43 -20.36 2.10
N GLU A 71 -7.03 -21.53 2.10
CA GLU A 71 -8.13 -21.86 3.01
C GLU A 71 -7.67 -21.83 4.48
N ARG A 72 -6.49 -22.37 4.78
CA ARG A 72 -5.92 -22.32 6.13
C ARG A 72 -5.69 -20.89 6.59
N PHE A 73 -5.18 -20.00 5.72
CA PHE A 73 -5.00 -18.59 6.05
C PHE A 73 -6.34 -17.91 6.39
N LYS A 74 -7.36 -18.09 5.53
CA LYS A 74 -8.69 -17.53 5.74
C LYS A 74 -9.36 -18.05 7.01
N ALA A 75 -9.26 -19.37 7.25
CA ALA A 75 -9.81 -19.99 8.45
C ALA A 75 -9.15 -19.44 9.73
N THR A 76 -7.82 -19.29 9.72
CA THR A 76 -7.07 -18.73 10.86
C THR A 76 -7.42 -17.27 11.12
N LEU A 77 -7.63 -16.45 10.07
CA LEU A 77 -8.14 -15.06 10.21
C LEU A 77 -9.49 -15.04 10.94
N ALA A 78 -10.42 -15.90 10.52
CA ALA A 78 -11.76 -15.97 11.11
C ALA A 78 -11.72 -16.50 12.56
N GLU A 79 -10.95 -17.54 12.83
CA GLU A 79 -10.80 -18.16 14.15
C GLU A 79 -10.22 -17.20 15.18
N LEU A 80 -9.19 -16.44 14.79
CA LEU A 80 -8.48 -15.53 15.70
C LEU A 80 -9.03 -14.10 15.68
N GLY A 81 -10.06 -13.82 14.89
CA GLY A 81 -10.69 -12.49 14.81
C GLY A 81 -9.82 -11.41 14.19
N ILE A 82 -8.77 -11.79 13.44
CA ILE A 82 -7.93 -10.84 12.71
C ILE A 82 -8.65 -10.39 11.44
N SER A 83 -8.88 -9.10 11.32
CA SER A 83 -9.65 -8.48 10.23
C SER A 83 -8.74 -7.71 9.26
N ASN A 84 -9.28 -7.41 8.07
CA ASN A 84 -8.65 -6.50 7.11
C ASN A 84 -7.16 -6.79 6.85
N PRO A 85 -6.80 -8.02 6.44
CA PRO A 85 -5.42 -8.31 6.06
C PRO A 85 -5.04 -7.46 4.85
N ILE A 86 -3.79 -6.99 4.81
CA ILE A 86 -3.23 -6.32 3.64
C ILE A 86 -1.91 -6.96 3.26
N SER A 87 -1.53 -6.86 1.99
CA SER A 87 -0.20 -7.28 1.55
C SER A 87 0.60 -6.09 1.03
N HIS A 88 1.90 -6.25 0.99
CA HIS A 88 2.81 -5.33 0.32
C HIS A 88 3.45 -6.02 -0.87
N ASP A 89 3.65 -5.31 -1.97
CA ASP A 89 4.29 -5.85 -3.15
C ASP A 89 5.82 -6.00 -2.99
N SER A 90 6.46 -6.55 -4.02
CA SER A 90 7.92 -6.66 -4.07
C SER A 90 8.56 -5.31 -4.36
N TYR A 91 9.64 -4.97 -3.63
CA TYR A 91 10.46 -3.77 -3.86
C TYR A 91 11.14 -3.72 -5.24
N LEU A 92 11.10 -4.81 -5.99
CA LEU A 92 11.65 -4.86 -7.36
C LEU A 92 10.73 -4.20 -8.39
N ILE A 93 9.46 -4.02 -8.07
CA ILE A 93 8.44 -3.48 -8.97
C ILE A 93 8.68 -1.97 -9.16
N ASN A 94 8.77 -1.54 -10.41
CA ASN A 94 8.90 -0.12 -10.78
C ASN A 94 8.04 0.19 -12.01
N LEU A 95 6.79 0.62 -11.79
CA LEU A 95 5.87 1.02 -12.86
C LEU A 95 6.24 2.36 -13.51
N GLY A 96 7.12 3.16 -12.89
CA GLY A 96 7.62 4.43 -13.43
C GLY A 96 8.83 4.28 -14.36
N SER A 97 9.40 3.08 -14.48
CA SER A 97 10.63 2.83 -15.22
C SER A 97 10.53 3.21 -16.71
N PRO A 98 11.50 3.95 -17.27
CA PRO A 98 11.62 4.17 -18.71
C PRO A 98 12.07 2.93 -19.48
N GLU A 99 12.69 1.95 -18.81
CA GLU A 99 13.17 0.72 -19.41
C GLU A 99 12.00 -0.23 -19.66
N LYS A 100 11.74 -0.51 -20.96
CA LYS A 100 10.59 -1.31 -21.36
C LYS A 100 10.57 -2.70 -20.73
N GLU A 101 11.71 -3.37 -20.64
CA GLU A 101 11.81 -4.72 -20.05
C GLU A 101 11.46 -4.71 -18.58
N LEU A 102 12.03 -3.78 -17.79
CA LEU A 102 11.73 -3.64 -16.37
C LEU A 102 10.28 -3.23 -16.15
N TRP A 103 9.75 -2.31 -16.96
CA TRP A 103 8.35 -1.88 -16.89
C TRP A 103 7.38 -3.03 -17.13
N THR A 104 7.59 -3.81 -18.21
CA THR A 104 6.75 -4.99 -18.51
C THR A 104 6.83 -6.02 -17.40
N LYS A 105 8.04 -6.34 -16.93
CA LYS A 105 8.26 -7.28 -15.84
C LYS A 105 7.63 -6.83 -14.53
N SER A 106 7.58 -5.51 -14.28
CA SER A 106 6.92 -4.92 -13.12
C SER A 106 5.40 -5.07 -13.19
N ILE A 107 4.81 -4.88 -14.37
CA ILE A 107 3.38 -5.14 -14.62
C ILE A 107 3.04 -6.60 -14.32
N ASP A 108 3.77 -7.55 -14.93
CA ASP A 108 3.54 -8.98 -14.75
C ASP A 108 3.68 -9.37 -13.26
N ALA A 109 4.67 -8.81 -12.58
CA ALA A 109 4.87 -9.05 -11.15
C ALA A 109 3.70 -8.51 -10.30
N LEU A 110 3.19 -7.30 -10.58
CA LEU A 110 2.07 -6.73 -9.85
C LEU A 110 0.76 -7.49 -10.12
N VAL A 111 0.55 -7.98 -11.35
CA VAL A 111 -0.56 -8.90 -11.66
C VAL A 111 -0.49 -10.15 -10.76
N VAL A 112 0.69 -10.74 -10.62
CA VAL A 112 0.89 -11.89 -9.73
C VAL A 112 0.62 -11.54 -8.26
N GLU A 113 1.07 -10.37 -7.77
CA GLU A 113 0.77 -9.93 -6.39
C GLU A 113 -0.75 -9.80 -6.15
N LEU A 114 -1.47 -9.19 -7.10
CA LEU A 114 -2.93 -9.03 -6.99
C LEU A 114 -3.67 -10.38 -7.04
N GLN A 115 -3.28 -11.29 -7.93
CA GLN A 115 -3.87 -12.63 -8.01
C GLN A 115 -3.63 -13.43 -6.72
N ARG A 116 -2.45 -13.32 -6.12
CA ARG A 116 -2.10 -13.96 -4.85
C ARG A 116 -2.89 -13.36 -3.68
N ALA A 117 -3.02 -12.04 -3.66
CA ALA A 117 -3.83 -11.35 -2.67
C ALA A 117 -5.30 -11.81 -2.75
N ASP A 118 -5.87 -11.84 -3.94
CA ASP A 118 -7.24 -12.29 -4.19
C ASP A 118 -7.46 -13.75 -3.75
N GLN A 119 -6.54 -14.65 -4.09
CA GLN A 119 -6.58 -16.06 -3.66
C GLN A 119 -6.57 -16.20 -2.13
N LEU A 120 -5.81 -15.36 -1.43
CA LEU A 120 -5.76 -15.30 0.04
C LEU A 120 -6.95 -14.52 0.65
N GLY A 121 -7.81 -13.89 -0.15
CA GLY A 121 -8.88 -13.03 0.34
C GLY A 121 -8.37 -11.71 0.94
N ILE A 122 -7.20 -11.23 0.52
CA ILE A 122 -6.60 -9.98 0.94
C ILE A 122 -7.12 -8.85 0.03
N PRO A 123 -7.82 -7.83 0.58
CA PRO A 123 -8.48 -6.82 -0.25
C PRO A 123 -7.53 -5.75 -0.82
N PHE A 124 -6.33 -5.59 -0.25
CA PHE A 124 -5.43 -4.50 -0.62
C PHE A 124 -3.99 -4.95 -0.77
N VAL A 125 -3.33 -4.47 -1.84
CA VAL A 125 -1.90 -4.64 -2.09
C VAL A 125 -1.25 -3.27 -2.08
N VAL A 126 -0.44 -2.99 -1.06
CA VAL A 126 0.35 -1.76 -0.97
C VAL A 126 1.53 -1.85 -1.92
N ALA A 127 1.73 -0.80 -2.71
CA ALA A 127 2.80 -0.70 -3.69
C ALA A 127 3.41 0.70 -3.70
N HIS A 128 4.74 0.79 -3.73
CA HIS A 128 5.39 2.06 -4.07
C HIS A 128 5.06 2.42 -5.52
N PRO A 129 4.72 3.69 -5.85
CA PRO A 129 4.38 4.05 -7.22
C PRO A 129 5.49 3.72 -8.24
N GLY A 130 6.75 3.88 -7.83
CA GLY A 130 7.92 3.63 -8.66
C GLY A 130 8.83 4.84 -8.78
N ALA A 131 9.79 4.76 -9.68
CA ALA A 131 10.82 5.77 -9.90
C ALA A 131 10.98 6.05 -11.41
N PHE A 132 11.14 7.33 -11.78
CA PHE A 132 11.32 7.73 -13.19
C PHE A 132 12.75 7.54 -13.70
N THR A 133 13.72 7.24 -12.81
CA THR A 133 15.14 6.97 -13.08
C THR A 133 15.79 8.00 -14.03
N THR A 134 15.97 7.65 -15.31
CA THR A 134 16.62 8.50 -16.34
C THR A 134 15.64 9.30 -17.21
N SER A 135 14.33 9.20 -16.93
CA SER A 135 13.30 9.98 -17.67
C SER A 135 12.93 11.26 -16.89
N SER A 136 11.71 11.73 -17.01
CA SER A 136 11.18 12.85 -16.23
C SER A 136 10.08 12.38 -15.28
N GLU A 137 9.82 13.19 -14.24
CA GLU A 137 8.76 12.99 -13.27
C GLU A 137 7.40 12.80 -13.99
N GLU A 138 7.04 13.71 -14.90
CA GLU A 138 5.81 13.64 -15.69
C GLU A 138 5.69 12.33 -16.50
N GLN A 139 6.78 11.93 -17.16
CA GLN A 139 6.79 10.68 -17.91
C GLN A 139 6.66 9.46 -16.98
N GLY A 140 7.27 9.51 -15.80
CA GLY A 140 7.15 8.48 -14.77
C GLY A 140 5.71 8.32 -14.29
N LEU A 141 5.03 9.42 -13.94
CA LEU A 141 3.62 9.41 -13.51
C LEU A 141 2.69 8.82 -14.57
N ARG A 142 2.86 9.23 -15.83
CA ARG A 142 2.11 8.67 -16.98
C ARG A 142 2.37 7.18 -17.18
N ARG A 143 3.62 6.70 -16.97
CA ARG A 143 3.95 5.27 -17.07
C ARG A 143 3.31 4.47 -15.96
N ILE A 144 3.30 4.99 -14.72
CA ILE A 144 2.64 4.34 -13.58
C ILE A 144 1.16 4.15 -13.89
N ALA A 145 0.45 5.21 -14.30
CA ALA A 145 -0.98 5.12 -14.63
C ALA A 145 -1.24 4.11 -15.76
N LYS A 146 -0.45 4.15 -16.84
CA LYS A 146 -0.53 3.19 -17.95
C LYS A 146 -0.21 1.76 -17.50
N GLY A 147 0.74 1.61 -16.57
CA GLY A 147 1.09 0.31 -15.99
C GLY A 147 -0.07 -0.26 -15.17
N LEU A 148 -0.73 0.56 -14.35
CA LEU A 148 -1.91 0.18 -13.59
C LEU A 148 -3.07 -0.23 -14.51
N ASP A 149 -3.33 0.54 -15.58
CA ASP A 149 -4.34 0.17 -16.58
C ASP A 149 -4.06 -1.19 -17.22
N GLU A 150 -2.80 -1.48 -17.53
CA GLU A 150 -2.40 -2.76 -18.10
C GLU A 150 -2.52 -3.90 -17.08
N VAL A 151 -2.16 -3.67 -15.82
CA VAL A 151 -2.39 -4.61 -14.71
C VAL A 151 -3.89 -4.92 -14.59
N HIS A 152 -4.75 -3.91 -14.55
CA HIS A 152 -6.20 -4.10 -14.44
C HIS A 152 -6.79 -4.86 -15.64
N ARG A 153 -6.26 -4.60 -16.85
CA ARG A 153 -6.65 -5.33 -18.06
C ARG A 153 -6.28 -6.81 -18.00
N GLN A 154 -5.14 -7.16 -17.41
CA GLN A 154 -4.68 -8.54 -17.28
C GLN A 154 -5.38 -9.31 -16.16
N CYS A 155 -5.91 -8.64 -15.14
CA CYS A 155 -6.62 -9.27 -14.04
C CYS A 155 -8.00 -8.63 -13.77
N PRO A 156 -8.94 -8.67 -14.74
CA PRO A 156 -10.20 -7.93 -14.67
C PRO A 156 -11.16 -8.45 -13.58
N LYS A 157 -10.98 -9.69 -13.13
CA LYS A 157 -11.86 -10.34 -12.13
C LYS A 157 -11.30 -10.30 -10.71
N VAL A 158 -10.06 -9.84 -10.53
CA VAL A 158 -9.42 -9.73 -9.22
C VAL A 158 -10.05 -8.57 -8.46
N ALA A 159 -10.54 -8.85 -7.25
CA ALA A 159 -11.18 -7.86 -6.39
C ALA A 159 -10.17 -7.02 -5.58
N ALA A 160 -8.95 -7.52 -5.38
CA ALA A 160 -7.91 -6.81 -4.65
C ALA A 160 -7.53 -5.49 -5.36
N GLN A 161 -7.42 -4.41 -4.57
CA GLN A 161 -7.06 -3.07 -5.05
C GLN A 161 -5.58 -2.78 -4.79
N VAL A 162 -4.96 -1.99 -5.66
CA VAL A 162 -3.63 -1.43 -5.43
C VAL A 162 -3.74 -0.20 -4.54
N LEU A 163 -2.95 -0.13 -3.47
CA LEU A 163 -2.78 1.09 -2.68
C LEU A 163 -1.43 1.71 -2.99
N LEU A 164 -1.43 2.86 -3.64
CA LEU A 164 -0.21 3.63 -3.89
C LEU A 164 0.30 4.20 -2.57
N GLU A 165 1.50 3.80 -2.16
CA GLU A 165 2.09 4.28 -0.93
C GLU A 165 2.79 5.62 -1.15
N THR A 166 2.57 6.57 -0.21
CA THR A 166 3.40 7.78 -0.15
C THR A 166 4.86 7.41 0.09
N THR A 167 5.80 8.09 -0.56
CA THR A 167 7.24 7.84 -0.45
C THR A 167 7.98 9.07 0.10
N ALA A 168 9.21 8.89 0.55
CA ALA A 168 10.04 10.00 1.02
C ALA A 168 10.68 10.81 -0.12
N GLY A 169 10.67 10.30 -1.36
CA GLY A 169 11.20 11.01 -2.53
C GLY A 169 12.72 10.93 -2.70
N GLN A 170 13.37 9.86 -2.20
CA GLN A 170 14.78 9.65 -2.46
C GLN A 170 15.04 9.46 -3.96
N GLY A 171 16.07 10.12 -4.47
CA GLY A 171 16.48 10.03 -5.87
C GLY A 171 15.34 10.41 -6.82
N SER A 172 14.89 9.46 -7.62
CA SER A 172 13.82 9.62 -8.62
C SER A 172 12.48 8.98 -8.22
N ASN A 173 12.31 8.60 -6.95
CA ASN A 173 11.08 7.99 -6.46
C ASN A 173 9.90 8.96 -6.55
N LEU A 174 8.77 8.44 -7.06
CA LEU A 174 7.50 9.15 -7.18
C LEU A 174 6.58 8.83 -5.99
N GLY A 175 5.56 9.68 -5.77
CA GLY A 175 4.63 9.51 -4.65
C GLY A 175 5.00 10.32 -3.39
N TRP A 176 6.07 11.11 -3.42
CA TRP A 176 6.47 11.95 -2.30
C TRP A 176 5.68 13.26 -2.20
N ARG A 177 5.09 13.73 -3.28
CA ARG A 177 4.10 14.81 -3.29
C ARG A 177 2.70 14.24 -3.41
N PHE A 178 1.75 14.82 -2.71
CA PHE A 178 0.33 14.41 -2.80
C PHE A 178 -0.21 14.58 -4.23
N GLU A 179 0.27 15.58 -4.96
CA GLU A 179 -0.06 15.81 -6.37
C GLU A 179 0.35 14.66 -7.29
N HIS A 180 1.43 13.93 -6.97
CA HIS A 180 1.81 12.74 -7.74
C HIS A 180 0.72 11.67 -7.68
N LEU A 181 0.17 11.43 -6.48
CA LEU A 181 -0.89 10.45 -6.29
C LEU A 181 -2.18 10.90 -6.97
N ALA A 182 -2.53 12.19 -6.83
CA ALA A 182 -3.69 12.78 -7.50
C ALA A 182 -3.59 12.68 -9.03
N GLU A 183 -2.42 12.96 -9.59
CA GLU A 183 -2.18 12.86 -11.03
C GLU A 183 -2.31 11.41 -11.51
N ILE A 184 -1.68 10.45 -10.82
CA ILE A 184 -1.81 9.03 -11.17
C ILE A 184 -3.29 8.61 -11.14
N LEU A 185 -4.02 8.93 -10.06
CA LEU A 185 -5.44 8.60 -9.90
C LEU A 185 -6.31 9.23 -10.99
N SER A 186 -5.97 10.43 -11.45
CA SER A 186 -6.70 11.12 -12.54
C SER A 186 -6.44 10.53 -13.92
N LEU A 187 -5.29 9.88 -14.11
CA LEU A 187 -4.87 9.30 -15.39
C LEU A 187 -5.29 7.84 -15.56
N VAL A 188 -5.53 7.11 -14.45
CA VAL A 188 -5.95 5.70 -14.48
C VAL A 188 -7.41 5.59 -14.95
N LYS A 189 -7.70 4.64 -15.84
CA LYS A 189 -9.04 4.43 -16.40
C LYS A 189 -10.06 3.95 -15.38
N ASP A 190 -9.62 3.16 -14.40
CA ASP A 190 -10.47 2.60 -13.34
C ASP A 190 -9.93 3.02 -11.96
N PRO A 191 -10.18 4.29 -11.54
CA PRO A 191 -9.65 4.83 -10.30
C PRO A 191 -10.26 4.20 -9.04
N ASP A 192 -11.34 3.43 -9.17
CA ASP A 192 -11.96 2.72 -8.05
C ASP A 192 -11.19 1.45 -7.66
N ARG A 193 -10.31 0.99 -8.54
CA ARG A 193 -9.36 -0.11 -8.26
C ARG A 193 -8.03 0.36 -7.69
N VAL A 194 -7.88 1.66 -7.45
CA VAL A 194 -6.66 2.25 -6.88
C VAL A 194 -7.02 3.10 -5.67
N GLY A 195 -6.33 2.86 -4.57
CA GLY A 195 -6.40 3.66 -3.36
C GLY A 195 -5.04 4.20 -2.96
N VAL A 196 -4.95 4.73 -1.76
CA VAL A 196 -3.73 5.30 -1.19
C VAL A 196 -3.41 4.64 0.15
N CYS A 197 -2.13 4.34 0.36
CA CYS A 197 -1.54 4.06 1.66
C CYS A 197 -0.67 5.24 2.07
N VAL A 198 -0.92 5.84 3.23
CA VAL A 198 -0.11 6.95 3.73
C VAL A 198 0.89 6.40 4.75
N ASP A 199 2.20 6.57 4.50
CA ASP A 199 3.26 6.29 5.45
C ASP A 199 3.71 7.58 6.14
N THR A 200 3.57 7.64 7.46
CA THR A 200 3.85 8.84 8.25
C THR A 200 5.33 9.23 8.25
N CYS A 201 6.25 8.24 8.23
CA CYS A 201 7.69 8.49 8.10
C CYS A 201 8.01 9.06 6.72
N HIS A 202 7.40 8.51 5.67
CA HIS A 202 7.65 8.95 4.30
C HIS A 202 7.17 10.39 4.07
N ILE A 203 5.94 10.73 4.46
CA ILE A 203 5.45 12.10 4.27
C ILE A 203 6.21 13.11 5.13
N PHE A 204 6.62 12.75 6.34
CA PHE A 204 7.47 13.60 7.17
C PHE A 204 8.82 13.87 6.50
N ALA A 205 9.49 12.83 6.01
CA ALA A 205 10.74 12.96 5.28
C ALA A 205 10.56 13.72 3.95
N ALA A 206 9.38 13.66 3.33
CA ALA A 206 9.03 14.45 2.14
C ALA A 206 8.76 15.93 2.43
N GLY A 207 8.61 16.33 3.71
CA GLY A 207 8.46 17.73 4.12
C GLY A 207 7.05 18.11 4.58
N TYR A 208 6.17 17.14 4.85
CA TYR A 208 4.85 17.39 5.41
C TYR A 208 4.91 17.29 6.95
N PRO A 209 4.83 18.41 7.69
CA PRO A 209 4.97 18.41 9.14
C PRO A 209 3.73 17.84 9.83
N MET A 210 3.94 17.13 10.95
CA MET A 210 2.88 16.50 11.74
C MET A 210 3.15 16.51 13.25
N GLU A 211 4.10 17.31 13.70
CA GLU A 211 4.55 17.32 15.10
C GLU A 211 3.57 18.03 16.02
N THR A 212 2.94 19.09 15.52
CA THR A 212 1.90 19.84 16.24
C THR A 212 0.51 19.51 15.68
N ARG A 213 -0.52 19.69 16.50
CA ARG A 213 -1.91 19.53 16.04
C ARG A 213 -2.23 20.42 14.83
N ALA A 214 -1.69 21.62 14.78
CA ALA A 214 -1.94 22.56 13.69
C ALA A 214 -1.34 22.06 12.38
N GLU A 215 -0.11 21.58 12.40
CA GLU A 215 0.60 20.97 11.27
C GLU A 215 -0.10 19.70 10.80
N TYR A 216 -0.41 18.78 11.73
CA TYR A 216 -1.17 17.59 11.42
C TYR A 216 -2.47 17.92 10.67
N LEU A 217 -3.28 18.85 11.20
CA LEU A 217 -4.53 19.23 10.54
C LEU A 217 -4.30 19.91 9.20
N ALA A 218 -3.20 20.65 9.01
CA ALA A 218 -2.85 21.25 7.74
C ALA A 218 -2.47 20.16 6.70
N THR A 219 -1.64 19.20 7.10
CA THR A 219 -1.25 18.06 6.25
C THR A 219 -2.46 17.22 5.85
N ILE A 220 -3.37 16.90 6.78
CA ILE A 220 -4.63 16.17 6.48
C ILE A 220 -5.52 16.98 5.52
N ARG A 221 -5.64 18.29 5.72
CA ARG A 221 -6.40 19.15 4.76
C ARG A 221 -5.77 19.14 3.37
N GLY A 222 -4.42 19.18 3.30
CA GLY A 222 -3.70 19.06 2.04
C GLY A 222 -4.02 17.77 1.30
N MET A 223 -3.99 16.61 1.97
CA MET A 223 -4.39 15.33 1.39
C MET A 223 -5.83 15.37 0.86
N ASN A 224 -6.76 15.90 1.68
CA ASN A 224 -8.16 15.97 1.30
C ASN A 224 -8.41 16.85 0.06
N GLN A 225 -7.70 17.97 -0.05
CA GLN A 225 -7.82 18.89 -1.18
C GLN A 225 -7.17 18.35 -2.46
N THR A 226 -6.17 17.47 -2.32
CA THR A 226 -5.37 16.99 -3.44
C THR A 226 -5.95 15.70 -4.05
N PHE A 227 -6.15 14.64 -3.25
CA PHE A 227 -6.63 13.35 -3.75
C PHE A 227 -7.87 12.80 -3.01
N GLY A 228 -8.31 13.47 -1.93
CA GLY A 228 -9.46 13.05 -1.12
C GLY A 228 -9.11 12.02 -0.05
N LEU A 229 -9.66 12.20 1.18
CA LEU A 229 -9.42 11.26 2.28
C LEU A 229 -10.12 9.90 2.07
N ASP A 230 -11.13 9.85 1.24
CA ASP A 230 -11.86 8.63 0.87
C ASP A 230 -10.99 7.64 0.09
N LYS A 231 -9.93 8.11 -0.59
CA LYS A 231 -8.96 7.27 -1.27
C LYS A 231 -7.97 6.59 -0.30
N ILE A 232 -7.82 7.08 0.93
CA ILE A 232 -6.93 6.47 1.92
C ILE A 232 -7.59 5.21 2.48
N LYS A 233 -6.97 4.05 2.26
CA LYS A 233 -7.45 2.75 2.72
C LYS A 233 -6.55 2.14 3.80
N ALA A 234 -5.30 2.59 3.87
CA ALA A 234 -4.34 2.12 4.87
C ALA A 234 -3.39 3.25 5.32
N LEU A 235 -2.86 3.08 6.52
CA LEU A 235 -1.83 3.96 7.08
C LEU A 235 -0.67 3.10 7.59
N HIS A 236 0.55 3.43 7.19
CA HIS A 236 1.75 2.93 7.83
C HIS A 236 2.18 3.96 8.89
N LEU A 237 2.02 3.61 10.17
CA LEU A 237 2.43 4.47 11.27
C LEU A 237 3.87 4.14 11.65
N ASN A 238 4.80 4.90 11.12
CA ASN A 238 6.22 4.76 11.36
C ASN A 238 6.80 6.06 11.94
N GLU A 239 7.71 5.94 12.90
CA GLU A 239 8.52 7.07 13.37
C GLU A 239 9.62 7.38 12.34
N SER A 240 9.88 8.67 12.11
CA SER A 240 11.03 9.09 11.33
C SER A 240 12.27 9.19 12.22
N LYS A 241 13.38 8.58 11.76
CA LYS A 241 14.72 8.78 12.36
C LYS A 241 15.44 9.98 11.75
N ARG A 242 14.83 10.63 10.78
CA ARG A 242 15.41 11.72 10.01
C ARG A 242 14.57 12.97 10.22
N GLU A 243 15.17 14.11 9.95
CA GLU A 243 14.53 15.40 10.05
C GLU A 243 13.45 15.61 8.98
N LEU A 244 12.57 16.58 9.23
CA LEU A 244 11.54 17.00 8.29
C LEU A 244 12.18 17.43 6.96
N GLY A 245 11.66 16.91 5.85
CA GLY A 245 12.14 17.25 4.51
C GLY A 245 13.51 16.68 4.16
N SER A 246 14.03 15.72 4.90
CA SER A 246 15.38 15.15 4.69
C SER A 246 15.49 14.24 3.46
N ARG A 247 14.39 13.71 2.95
CA ARG A 247 14.28 12.76 1.82
C ARG A 247 15.20 11.57 1.86
#